data_a26b66a0ec7b037b421637076cfec018
#
_entry.id   a26b66a0ec7b037b421637076cfec018
#
_cell.length_a   1.000
_cell.length_b   1.000
_cell.length_c   1.000
_cell.angle_alpha   90.00
_cell.angle_beta   90.00
_cell.angle_gamma   90.00
#
_symmetry.space_group_name_H-M   'P 1'
#
loop_
_entity.id
_entity.type
_entity.pdbx_description
1 polymer ?
#
loop_
_entity_poly.entity_id
_entity_poly.type
_entity_poly.pdbx_seq_one_letter_code
_entity_poly.pdbx_strand_id
1 'polypeptide(L)'
;LESCCTLGLVNAEQAVRLKEAGLTAYNHNLDTSPEHYPNIVTTRSYADRLETLANVREAGISVCCGGILGIAETEEDRVGLLTTLATLPSHPESVPINALVPIEGTPIGDLQIKRGGQVSWHAIA
;
A
#
# COMPACT_ATOMS: atom_id res chain seq x y z
N LEU A 1 19.94 15.75 1.66
CA LEU A 1 18.57 15.65 2.19
C LEU A 1 17.80 14.63 1.37
N GLU A 2 17.18 13.63 1.99
CA GLU A 2 16.31 12.68 1.30
C GLU A 2 14.89 13.23 1.28
N SER A 3 14.21 13.09 0.14
CA SER A 3 12.82 13.51 -0.04
C SER A 3 11.95 12.32 -0.40
N CYS A 4 10.79 12.21 0.24
CA CYS A 4 9.78 11.20 -0.07
C CYS A 4 8.43 11.88 -0.31
N CYS A 5 7.67 11.41 -1.29
CA CYS A 5 6.34 11.93 -1.55
C CYS A 5 5.31 10.82 -1.80
N THR A 6 4.03 11.20 -1.68
CA THR A 6 2.86 10.38 -1.95
C THR A 6 1.90 11.21 -2.79
N LEU A 7 1.84 10.99 -4.10
CA LEU A 7 1.06 11.78 -5.05
C LEU A 7 -0.04 10.98 -5.76
N GLY A 8 -0.28 9.74 -5.33
CA GLY A 8 -1.24 8.83 -5.95
C GLY A 8 -0.66 8.08 -7.15
N LEU A 9 -1.44 7.89 -8.21
CA LEU A 9 -0.99 7.20 -9.42
C LEU A 9 -0.08 8.13 -10.24
N VAL A 10 1.04 7.58 -10.71
CA VAL A 10 1.97 8.28 -11.61
C VAL A 10 2.29 7.42 -12.82
N ASN A 11 2.32 8.03 -14.00
CA ASN A 11 2.78 7.39 -15.21
C ASN A 11 4.32 7.49 -15.36
N ALA A 12 4.87 6.83 -16.36
CA ALA A 12 6.32 6.77 -16.59
C ALA A 12 6.94 8.18 -16.77
N GLU A 13 6.30 9.07 -17.55
CA GLU A 13 6.78 10.43 -17.77
C GLU A 13 6.81 11.24 -16.47
N GLN A 14 5.74 11.14 -15.66
CA GLN A 14 5.68 11.82 -14.36
C GLN A 14 6.74 11.29 -13.39
N ALA A 15 6.98 9.97 -13.37
CA ALA A 15 8.01 9.37 -12.54
C ALA A 15 9.42 9.88 -12.93
N VAL A 16 9.73 9.96 -14.23
CA VAL A 16 11.00 10.52 -14.71
C VAL A 16 11.16 11.99 -14.27
N ARG A 17 10.12 12.82 -14.45
CA ARG A 17 10.15 14.22 -14.02
C ARG A 17 10.36 14.39 -12.52
N LEU A 18 9.76 13.51 -11.70
CA LEU A 18 9.96 13.51 -10.25
C LEU A 18 11.42 13.15 -9.91
N LYS A 19 12.01 12.19 -10.60
CA LYS A 19 13.43 11.84 -10.43
C LYS A 19 14.35 12.98 -10.79
N GLU A 20 14.11 13.64 -11.93
CA GLU A 20 14.88 14.81 -12.39
C GLU A 20 14.78 15.99 -11.41
N ALA A 21 13.63 16.15 -10.76
CA ALA A 21 13.42 17.14 -9.69
C ALA A 21 14.14 16.78 -8.36
N GLY A 22 14.81 15.61 -8.29
CA GLY A 22 15.60 15.20 -7.12
C GLY A 22 14.85 14.34 -6.12
N LEU A 23 13.68 13.78 -6.49
CA LEU A 23 12.97 12.86 -5.59
C LEU A 23 13.77 11.58 -5.34
N THR A 24 13.93 11.22 -4.06
CA THR A 24 14.69 10.02 -3.64
C THR A 24 13.80 8.81 -3.40
N ALA A 25 12.61 9.00 -2.84
CA ALA A 25 11.68 7.92 -2.54
C ALA A 25 10.23 8.27 -2.86
N TYR A 26 9.44 7.27 -3.23
CA TYR A 26 8.02 7.41 -3.51
C TYR A 26 7.22 6.39 -2.68
N ASN A 27 6.23 6.88 -1.94
CA ASN A 27 5.33 6.01 -1.18
C ASN A 27 4.06 5.72 -2.00
N HIS A 28 3.81 4.44 -2.23
CA HIS A 28 2.61 3.96 -2.89
C HIS A 28 2.23 2.57 -2.37
N ASN A 29 1.38 2.52 -1.36
CA ASN A 29 1.01 1.28 -0.69
C ASN A 29 0.07 0.42 -1.54
N LEU A 30 0.18 -0.90 -1.41
CA LEU A 30 -0.79 -1.87 -1.96
C LEU A 30 -2.02 -2.02 -1.05
N ASP A 31 -1.91 -1.60 0.19
CA ASP A 31 -2.90 -1.59 1.25
C ASP A 31 -3.31 -2.99 1.73
N THR A 32 -3.62 -3.94 0.85
CA THR A 32 -4.04 -5.30 1.18
C THR A 32 -3.69 -6.28 0.04
N SER A 33 -4.26 -7.49 0.06
CA SER A 33 -4.14 -8.48 -1.01
C SER A 33 -4.84 -8.04 -2.30
N PRO A 34 -4.46 -8.60 -3.47
CA PRO A 34 -5.20 -8.39 -4.73
C PRO A 34 -6.67 -8.78 -4.62
N GLU A 35 -6.97 -9.84 -3.86
CA GLU A 35 -8.31 -10.41 -3.69
C GLU A 35 -9.22 -9.52 -2.85
N HIS A 36 -8.67 -8.92 -1.80
CA HIS A 36 -9.43 -8.05 -0.89
C HIS A 36 -9.55 -6.60 -1.38
N TYR A 37 -8.58 -6.14 -2.16
CA TYR A 37 -8.49 -4.74 -2.61
C TYR A 37 -9.79 -4.20 -3.24
N PRO A 38 -10.51 -4.93 -4.13
CA PRO A 38 -11.75 -4.44 -4.71
C PRO A 38 -12.89 -4.22 -3.68
N ASN A 39 -12.79 -4.84 -2.50
CA ASN A 39 -13.79 -4.68 -1.43
C ASN A 39 -13.64 -3.35 -0.69
N ILE A 40 -12.47 -2.70 -0.76
CA ILE A 40 -12.17 -1.47 -0.04
C ILE A 40 -11.93 -0.27 -0.96
N VAL A 41 -11.50 -0.49 -2.20
CA VAL A 41 -11.21 0.56 -3.17
C VAL A 41 -11.96 0.29 -4.46
N THR A 42 -12.86 1.21 -4.83
CA THR A 42 -13.72 1.09 -6.03
C THR A 42 -13.34 2.05 -7.16
N THR A 43 -12.45 3.00 -6.90
CA THR A 43 -12.10 4.08 -7.84
C THR A 43 -10.87 3.79 -8.70
N ARG A 44 -10.14 2.72 -8.39
CA ARG A 44 -8.93 2.28 -9.12
C ARG A 44 -8.69 0.79 -8.88
N SER A 45 -7.99 0.15 -9.80
CA SER A 45 -7.66 -1.27 -9.70
C SER A 45 -6.36 -1.51 -8.92
N TYR A 46 -6.16 -2.76 -8.50
CA TYR A 46 -4.88 -3.20 -7.93
C TYR A 46 -3.74 -3.14 -8.97
N ALA A 47 -4.07 -3.42 -10.24
CA ALA A 47 -3.14 -3.33 -11.34
C ALA A 47 -2.59 -1.90 -11.52
N ASP A 48 -3.43 -0.88 -11.37
CA ASP A 48 -2.99 0.53 -11.43
C ASP A 48 -1.95 0.86 -10.36
N ARG A 49 -2.08 0.24 -9.17
CA ARG A 49 -1.09 0.36 -8.10
C ARG A 49 0.24 -0.26 -8.47
N LEU A 50 0.21 -1.48 -9.01
CA LEU A 50 1.41 -2.19 -9.46
C LEU A 50 2.09 -1.47 -10.62
N GLU A 51 1.33 -0.92 -11.57
CA GLU A 51 1.87 -0.12 -12.66
C GLU A 51 2.59 1.14 -12.14
N THR A 52 2.01 1.84 -11.19
CA THR A 52 2.66 2.99 -10.55
C THR A 52 3.99 2.60 -9.89
N LEU A 53 4.03 1.48 -9.16
CA LEU A 53 5.26 0.98 -8.55
C LEU A 53 6.32 0.65 -9.60
N ALA A 54 5.92 0.04 -10.71
CA ALA A 54 6.82 -0.26 -11.82
C ALA A 54 7.39 1.04 -12.45
N ASN A 55 6.55 2.03 -12.74
CA ASN A 55 6.97 3.32 -13.29
C ASN A 55 7.96 4.04 -12.38
N VAL A 56 7.69 4.07 -11.08
CA VAL A 56 8.56 4.68 -10.06
C VAL A 56 9.91 3.97 -10.00
N ARG A 57 9.88 2.64 -10.00
CA ARG A 57 11.09 1.81 -9.98
C ARG A 57 11.93 2.00 -11.23
N GLU A 58 11.31 2.01 -12.41
CA GLU A 58 11.99 2.20 -13.69
C GLU A 58 12.65 3.58 -13.80
N ALA A 59 12.05 4.61 -13.20
CA ALA A 59 12.66 5.93 -13.10
C ALA A 59 13.84 6.00 -12.10
N GLY A 60 14.18 4.91 -11.40
CA GLY A 60 15.29 4.87 -10.43
C GLY A 60 14.98 5.58 -9.11
N ILE A 61 13.70 5.63 -8.71
CA ILE A 61 13.26 6.16 -7.42
C ILE A 61 13.07 4.99 -6.45
N SER A 62 13.51 5.12 -5.21
CA SER A 62 13.29 4.14 -4.16
C SER A 62 11.81 4.00 -3.83
N VAL A 63 11.36 2.77 -3.57
CA VAL A 63 9.94 2.47 -3.32
C VAL A 63 9.69 2.23 -1.83
N CYS A 64 8.70 2.92 -1.30
CA CYS A 64 8.08 2.63 -0.02
C CYS A 64 6.67 2.09 -0.31
N CYS A 65 6.43 0.80 0.00
CA CYS A 65 5.18 0.14 -0.35
C CYS A 65 4.82 -0.90 0.71
N GLY A 66 3.68 -0.75 1.33
CA GLY A 66 3.19 -1.63 2.39
C GLY A 66 1.68 -1.75 2.40
N GLY A 67 1.12 -1.95 3.60
CA GLY A 67 -0.30 -2.19 3.75
C GLY A 67 -0.89 -1.75 5.08
N ILE A 68 -2.20 -2.02 5.21
CA ILE A 68 -3.00 -1.64 6.37
C ILE A 68 -3.68 -2.90 6.92
N LEU A 69 -3.56 -3.12 8.22
CA LEU A 69 -4.26 -4.17 8.94
C LEU A 69 -5.51 -3.61 9.64
N GLY A 70 -6.55 -4.41 9.70
CA GLY A 70 -7.82 -4.01 10.32
C GLY A 70 -8.80 -3.35 9.35
N ILE A 71 -8.61 -3.52 8.05
CA ILE A 71 -9.53 -3.09 7.00
C ILE A 71 -10.51 -4.19 6.56
N ALA A 72 -10.87 -5.05 7.51
CA ALA A 72 -11.74 -6.21 7.33
C ALA A 72 -11.13 -7.38 6.52
N GLU A 73 -9.82 -7.38 6.33
CA GLU A 73 -9.06 -8.45 5.70
C GLU A 73 -9.04 -9.74 6.54
N THR A 74 -8.74 -10.86 5.90
CA THR A 74 -8.48 -12.16 6.51
C THR A 74 -6.97 -12.39 6.73
N GLU A 75 -6.59 -13.49 7.36
CA GLU A 75 -5.18 -13.91 7.47
C GLU A 75 -4.61 -14.25 6.08
N GLU A 76 -5.40 -14.88 5.22
CA GLU A 76 -5.03 -15.18 3.83
C GLU A 76 -4.75 -13.90 3.04
N ASP A 77 -5.52 -12.83 3.27
CA ASP A 77 -5.29 -11.53 2.65
C ASP A 77 -3.96 -10.92 3.12
N ARG A 78 -3.59 -11.07 4.38
CA ARG A 78 -2.29 -10.63 4.90
C ARG A 78 -1.15 -11.39 4.24
N VAL A 79 -1.29 -12.72 4.12
CA VAL A 79 -0.33 -13.55 3.39
C VAL A 79 -0.27 -13.15 1.91
N GLY A 80 -1.42 -12.89 1.28
CA GLY A 80 -1.51 -12.40 -0.10
C GLY A 80 -0.77 -11.09 -0.33
N LEU A 81 -0.93 -10.12 0.57
CA LEU A 81 -0.17 -8.86 0.54
C LEU A 81 1.34 -9.10 0.65
N LEU A 82 1.78 -9.88 1.64
CA LEU A 82 3.20 -10.17 1.85
C LEU A 82 3.80 -10.94 0.67
N THR A 83 3.06 -11.90 0.13
CA THR A 83 3.46 -12.66 -1.06
C THR A 83 3.63 -11.73 -2.27
N THR A 84 2.68 -10.81 -2.49
CA THR A 84 2.78 -9.83 -3.58
C THR A 84 4.03 -8.96 -3.42
N LEU A 85 4.27 -8.42 -2.23
CA LEU A 85 5.46 -7.59 -1.95
C LEU A 85 6.76 -8.37 -2.16
N ALA A 86 6.81 -9.64 -1.72
CA ALA A 86 7.97 -10.51 -1.84
C ALA A 86 8.24 -10.98 -3.28
N THR A 87 7.22 -11.00 -4.14
CA THR A 87 7.32 -11.46 -5.53
C THR A 87 7.40 -10.32 -6.54
N LEU A 88 7.43 -9.06 -6.10
CA LEU A 88 7.72 -7.94 -6.99
C LEU A 88 9.09 -8.14 -7.66
N PRO A 89 9.25 -7.72 -8.93
CA PRO A 89 10.53 -7.84 -9.65
C PRO A 89 11.73 -7.23 -8.91
N SER A 90 11.46 -6.23 -8.07
CA SER A 90 12.41 -5.64 -7.12
C SER A 90 11.68 -5.33 -5.81
N HIS A 91 12.22 -5.77 -4.69
CA HIS A 91 11.61 -5.53 -3.39
C HIS A 91 11.57 -4.02 -3.06
N PRO A 92 10.53 -3.54 -2.36
CA PRO A 92 10.52 -2.20 -1.81
C PRO A 92 11.67 -2.00 -0.81
N GLU A 93 12.27 -0.81 -0.77
CA GLU A 93 13.28 -0.45 0.22
C GLU A 93 12.67 -0.25 1.60
N SER A 94 11.38 0.05 1.67
CA SER A 94 10.62 0.22 2.92
C SER A 94 9.23 -0.38 2.79
N VAL A 95 8.80 -1.13 3.82
CA VAL A 95 7.50 -1.79 3.86
C VAL A 95 6.77 -1.37 5.14
N PRO A 96 6.04 -0.23 5.13
CA PRO A 96 5.24 0.19 6.28
C PRO A 96 4.00 -0.70 6.43
N ILE A 97 3.80 -1.24 7.63
CA ILE A 97 2.57 -1.94 7.99
C ILE A 97 1.87 -1.12 9.08
N ASN A 98 0.70 -0.60 8.74
CA ASN A 98 -0.08 0.27 9.60
C ASN A 98 -1.31 -0.48 10.15
N ALA A 99 -1.67 -0.24 11.40
CA ALA A 99 -2.94 -0.71 11.94
C ALA A 99 -4.00 0.38 11.79
N LEU A 100 -5.18 -0.01 11.30
CA LEU A 100 -6.33 0.88 11.22
C LEU A 100 -6.73 1.35 12.63
N VAL A 101 -6.91 2.65 12.78
CA VAL A 101 -7.64 3.23 13.92
C VAL A 101 -9.09 3.39 13.47
N PRO A 102 -10.02 2.56 13.97
CA PRO A 102 -11.41 2.61 13.53
C PRO A 102 -12.09 3.89 14.02
N ILE A 103 -12.73 4.59 13.09
CA ILE A 103 -13.51 5.81 13.38
C ILE A 103 -14.99 5.48 13.20
N GLU A 104 -15.78 5.68 14.25
CA GLU A 104 -17.23 5.48 14.24
C GLU A 104 -17.90 6.36 13.16
N GLY A 105 -18.91 5.81 12.48
CA GLY A 105 -19.60 6.48 11.38
C GLY A 105 -18.92 6.34 10.02
N THR A 106 -17.78 5.64 9.93
CA THR A 106 -17.17 5.27 8.66
C THR A 106 -17.43 3.79 8.33
N PRO A 107 -17.69 3.41 7.06
CA PRO A 107 -18.03 2.01 6.71
C PRO A 107 -17.02 0.98 7.22
N ILE A 108 -15.73 1.22 7.02
CA ILE A 108 -14.65 0.31 7.46
C ILE A 108 -14.46 0.38 8.98
N GLY A 109 -14.54 1.59 9.57
CA GLY A 109 -14.44 1.78 11.02
C GLY A 109 -15.55 1.05 11.76
N ASP A 110 -16.81 1.20 11.33
CA ASP A 110 -17.96 0.52 11.94
C ASP A 110 -17.88 -1.00 11.80
N LEU A 111 -17.39 -1.49 10.65
CA LEU A 111 -17.18 -2.92 10.43
C LEU A 111 -16.09 -3.46 11.36
N GLN A 112 -14.99 -2.75 11.51
CA GLN A 112 -13.88 -3.14 12.40
C GLN A 112 -14.29 -3.09 13.88
N ILE A 113 -15.05 -2.06 14.29
CA ILE A 113 -15.60 -1.98 15.66
C ILE A 113 -16.49 -3.19 15.96
N LYS A 114 -17.36 -3.61 15.04
CA LYS A 114 -18.19 -4.81 15.17
C LYS A 114 -17.39 -6.11 15.27
N ARG A 115 -16.19 -6.15 14.71
CA ARG A 115 -15.26 -7.31 14.77
C ARG A 115 -14.38 -7.33 16.02
N GLY A 116 -14.52 -6.38 16.93
CA GLY A 116 -13.76 -6.33 18.19
C GLY A 116 -12.80 -5.14 18.33
N GLY A 117 -12.85 -4.20 17.40
CA GLY A 117 -12.17 -2.91 17.47
C GLY A 117 -10.70 -2.94 17.07
N GLN A 118 -9.78 -3.10 18.00
CA GLN A 118 -8.35 -2.97 17.72
C GLN A 118 -7.73 -4.20 17.06
N VAL A 119 -6.82 -3.94 16.12
CA VAL A 119 -5.92 -4.97 15.57
C VAL A 119 -4.94 -5.38 16.66
N SER A 120 -4.90 -6.68 16.97
CA SER A 120 -3.89 -7.20 17.89
C SER A 120 -2.54 -7.27 17.19
N TRP A 121 -1.52 -6.60 17.74
CA TRP A 121 -0.16 -6.70 17.24
C TRP A 121 0.44 -8.12 17.30
N HIS A 122 -0.13 -9.01 18.12
CA HIS A 122 0.25 -10.41 18.20
C HIS A 122 -0.19 -11.22 16.96
N ALA A 123 -1.09 -10.68 16.14
CA ALA A 123 -1.50 -11.29 14.87
C ALA A 123 -0.55 -10.92 13.70
N ILE A 124 0.53 -10.21 13.99
CA ILE A 124 1.52 -9.71 13.01
C ILE A 124 2.87 -10.42 13.16
N ALA A 125 3.06 -11.15 14.27
CA ALA A 125 4.30 -11.86 14.60
C ALA A 125 4.32 -13.27 14.00
#